data_117b2fd81963eaf4d19207917e5ebb50
#
_entry.id   117b2fd81963eaf4d19207917e5ebb50
#
_cell.length_a   1.000
_cell.length_b   1.000
_cell.length_c   1.000
_cell.angle_alpha   90.00
_cell.angle_beta   90.00
_cell.angle_gamma   90.00
#
_symmetry.space_group_name_H-M   'P 1'
#
loop_
_entity.id
_entity.type
_entity.pdbx_description
1 polymer ?
#
loop_
_entity_poly.entity_id
_entity_poly.type
_entity_poly.pdbx_seq_one_letter_code
_entity_poly.pdbx_strand_id
1 'polypeptide(L)'
;MKGISIKRFECYLLYLLSIHVVALFIFFIFRFTLFCSIDYQFPAEIKGDVLLQSGAFLRGLWFDNVIACYILLLPLVVLWIAALCNYTAKWLFRSTTVYFSCFYSVSFVIAAANIPYFEYFFKTINSSIYNWFGYGGT
;
A
#
# COMPACT_ATOMS: atom_id res chain seq x y z
N MET A 1 16.21 6.05 -34.27
CA MET A 1 16.56 6.06 -32.84
C MET A 1 15.40 6.44 -31.91
N LYS A 2 14.45 7.31 -32.27
CA LYS A 2 13.30 7.70 -31.43
C LYS A 2 12.33 6.55 -31.08
N GLY A 3 12.08 5.61 -31.98
CA GLY A 3 11.07 4.55 -31.75
C GLY A 3 11.45 3.48 -30.69
N ILE A 4 12.74 3.26 -30.45
CA ILE A 4 13.20 2.26 -29.47
C ILE A 4 13.04 2.80 -28.03
N SER A 5 13.23 4.10 -27.84
CA SER A 5 13.05 4.75 -26.52
C SER A 5 11.58 4.73 -26.06
N ILE A 6 10.62 4.96 -26.97
CA ILE A 6 9.19 4.98 -26.63
C ILE A 6 8.69 3.59 -26.24
N LYS A 7 9.01 2.55 -27.00
CA LYS A 7 8.61 1.16 -26.67
C LYS A 7 9.18 0.68 -25.33
N ARG A 8 10.38 1.10 -24.97
CA ARG A 8 10.98 0.78 -23.67
C ARG A 8 10.26 1.50 -22.53
N PHE A 9 9.93 2.76 -22.72
CA PHE A 9 9.16 3.53 -21.75
C PHE A 9 7.79 2.90 -21.50
N GLU A 10 7.07 2.51 -22.54
CA GLU A 10 5.80 1.78 -22.42
C GLU A 10 5.97 0.48 -21.61
N CYS A 11 7.04 -0.29 -21.87
CA CYS A 11 7.31 -1.53 -21.14
C CYS A 11 7.57 -1.26 -19.64
N TYR A 12 8.32 -0.22 -19.31
CA TYR A 12 8.56 0.17 -17.91
C TYR A 12 7.29 0.65 -17.24
N LEU A 13 6.47 1.41 -17.94
CA LEU A 13 5.20 1.90 -17.43
C LEU A 13 4.23 0.76 -17.14
N LEU A 14 4.10 -0.20 -18.07
CA LEU A 14 3.27 -1.38 -17.90
C LEU A 14 3.74 -2.26 -16.74
N TYR A 15 5.04 -2.41 -16.56
CA TYR A 15 5.63 -3.11 -15.43
C TYR A 15 5.27 -2.45 -14.11
N LEU A 16 5.44 -1.14 -13.99
CA LEU A 16 5.08 -0.37 -12.80
C LEU A 16 3.58 -0.43 -12.51
N LEU A 17 2.76 -0.29 -13.55
CA LEU A 17 1.31 -0.36 -13.42
C LEU A 17 0.86 -1.75 -12.94
N SER A 18 1.45 -2.82 -13.45
CA SER A 18 1.16 -4.18 -13.01
C SER A 18 1.47 -4.39 -11.52
N ILE A 19 2.63 -3.92 -11.05
CA ILE A 19 2.98 -3.98 -9.64
C ILE A 19 2.00 -3.17 -8.79
N HIS A 20 1.62 -1.98 -9.25
CA HIS A 20 0.66 -1.12 -8.54
C HIS A 20 -0.71 -1.79 -8.39
N VAL A 21 -1.24 -2.36 -9.45
CA VAL A 21 -2.53 -3.08 -9.44
C VAL A 21 -2.49 -4.27 -8.48
N VAL A 22 -1.42 -5.07 -8.50
CA VAL A 22 -1.25 -6.20 -7.59
C VAL A 22 -1.17 -5.73 -6.13
N ALA A 23 -0.42 -4.66 -5.86
CA ALA A 23 -0.32 -4.10 -4.51
C ALA A 23 -1.68 -3.60 -3.99
N LEU A 24 -2.44 -2.88 -4.81
CA LEU A 24 -3.79 -2.43 -4.45
C LEU A 24 -4.74 -3.59 -4.18
N PHE A 25 -4.64 -4.67 -4.97
CA PHE A 25 -5.45 -5.86 -4.74
C PHE A 25 -5.13 -6.52 -3.40
N ILE A 26 -3.86 -6.59 -3.01
CA ILE A 26 -3.45 -7.12 -1.71
C ILE A 26 -3.94 -6.22 -0.57
N PHE A 27 -3.81 -4.90 -0.68
CA PHE A 27 -4.35 -3.95 0.30
C PHE A 27 -5.87 -4.06 0.43
N PHE A 28 -6.57 -4.25 -0.68
CA PHE A 28 -8.02 -4.50 -0.67
C PHE A 28 -8.37 -5.74 0.15
N ILE A 29 -7.63 -6.85 -0.02
CA ILE A 29 -7.86 -8.07 0.77
C ILE A 29 -7.66 -7.80 2.26
N PHE A 30 -6.57 -7.15 2.67
CA PHE A 30 -6.34 -6.80 4.07
C PHE A 30 -7.46 -5.95 4.65
N ARG A 31 -7.90 -4.94 3.91
CA ARG A 31 -8.97 -4.05 4.34
C ARG A 31 -10.33 -4.75 4.41
N PHE A 32 -10.60 -5.61 3.46
CA PHE A 32 -11.82 -6.42 3.48
C PHE A 32 -11.82 -7.39 4.67
N THR A 33 -10.69 -8.03 4.94
CA THR A 33 -10.53 -8.90 6.12
C THR A 33 -10.74 -8.11 7.42
N LEU A 34 -10.14 -6.93 7.54
CA LEU A 34 -10.35 -6.04 8.67
C LEU A 34 -11.83 -5.70 8.84
N PHE A 35 -12.50 -5.31 7.77
CA PHE A 35 -13.92 -4.97 7.78
C PHE A 35 -14.78 -6.14 8.28
N CYS A 36 -14.56 -7.35 7.75
CA CYS A 36 -15.25 -8.55 8.18
C CYS A 36 -14.98 -8.92 9.65
N SER A 37 -13.74 -8.70 10.13
CA SER A 37 -13.37 -9.00 11.52
C SER A 37 -14.04 -8.09 12.53
N ILE A 38 -14.40 -6.87 12.15
CA ILE A 38 -14.94 -5.85 13.04
C ILE A 38 -16.47 -5.77 12.98
N ASP A 39 -17.09 -6.31 11.94
CA ASP A 39 -18.54 -6.17 11.70
C ASP A 39 -19.40 -6.58 12.91
N TYR A 40 -18.97 -7.60 13.66
CA TYR A 40 -19.72 -8.06 14.86
C TYR A 40 -19.64 -7.07 16.03
N GLN A 41 -18.65 -6.19 16.06
CA GLN A 41 -18.41 -5.22 17.15
C GLN A 41 -19.12 -3.88 16.92
N PHE A 42 -19.66 -3.63 15.72
CA PHE A 42 -20.35 -2.38 15.45
C PHE A 42 -21.63 -2.25 16.28
N PRO A 43 -21.88 -1.06 16.88
CA PRO A 43 -23.16 -0.74 17.50
C PRO A 43 -24.30 -0.93 16.51
N ALA A 44 -25.50 -1.29 17.01
CA ALA A 44 -26.66 -1.55 16.18
C ALA A 44 -27.05 -0.35 15.27
N GLU A 45 -26.75 0.86 15.74
CA GLU A 45 -26.98 2.11 15.00
C GLU A 45 -26.10 2.22 13.74
N ILE A 46 -24.88 1.67 13.77
CA ILE A 46 -23.93 1.73 12.65
C ILE A 46 -24.12 0.52 11.71
N LYS A 47 -24.55 -0.63 12.24
CA LYS A 47 -24.79 -1.84 11.43
C LYS A 47 -25.82 -1.65 10.34
N GLY A 48 -26.78 -0.72 10.50
CA GLY A 48 -27.81 -0.40 9.53
C GLY A 48 -27.40 0.64 8.48
N ASP A 49 -26.32 1.37 8.70
CA ASP A 49 -25.91 2.47 7.81
C ASP A 49 -24.84 2.01 6.81
N VAL A 50 -25.29 1.36 5.74
CA VAL A 50 -24.43 0.89 4.64
C VAL A 50 -23.66 2.04 3.99
N LEU A 51 -24.21 3.25 3.96
CA LEU A 51 -23.56 4.40 3.36
C LEU A 51 -22.36 4.85 4.18
N LEU A 52 -22.47 4.88 5.50
CA LEU A 52 -21.38 5.22 6.42
C LEU A 52 -20.27 4.18 6.35
N GLN A 53 -20.61 2.90 6.36
CA GLN A 53 -19.67 1.79 6.30
C GLN A 53 -18.89 1.76 4.97
N SER A 54 -19.60 1.89 3.84
CA SER A 54 -18.97 1.94 2.53
C SER A 54 -18.07 3.18 2.38
N GLY A 55 -18.50 4.33 2.89
CA GLY A 55 -17.69 5.55 2.93
C GLY A 55 -16.39 5.39 3.71
N ALA A 56 -16.43 4.74 4.86
CA ALA A 56 -15.24 4.45 5.67
C ALA A 56 -14.30 3.48 4.94
N PHE A 57 -14.84 2.43 4.33
CA PHE A 57 -14.08 1.46 3.55
C PHE A 57 -13.37 2.13 2.36
N LEU A 58 -14.07 2.95 1.58
CA LEU A 58 -13.51 3.66 0.42
C LEU A 58 -12.42 4.65 0.84
N ARG A 59 -12.60 5.39 1.93
CA ARG A 59 -11.55 6.29 2.47
C ARG A 59 -10.30 5.51 2.83
N GLY A 60 -10.47 4.34 3.43
CA GLY A 60 -9.34 3.48 3.73
C GLY A 60 -8.60 3.01 2.48
N LEU A 61 -9.32 2.57 1.46
CA LEU A 61 -8.73 2.19 0.16
C LEU A 61 -7.98 3.37 -0.50
N TRP A 62 -8.52 4.57 -0.36
CA TRP A 62 -7.86 5.79 -0.82
C TRP A 62 -6.49 5.98 -0.17
N PHE A 63 -6.39 5.81 1.17
CA PHE A 63 -5.11 5.92 1.88
C PHE A 63 -4.11 4.84 1.43
N ASP A 64 -4.56 3.61 1.22
CA ASP A 64 -3.71 2.53 0.73
C ASP A 64 -3.17 2.82 -0.67
N ASN A 65 -4.00 3.40 -1.55
CA ASN A 65 -3.58 3.86 -2.87
C ASN A 65 -2.54 5.00 -2.78
N VAL A 66 -2.69 5.93 -1.85
CA VAL A 66 -1.71 7.01 -1.63
C VAL A 66 -0.36 6.43 -1.22
N ILE A 67 -0.32 5.47 -0.29
CA ILE A 67 0.90 4.77 0.12
C ILE A 67 1.55 4.07 -1.08
N ALA A 68 0.77 3.33 -1.85
CA ALA A 68 1.25 2.64 -3.05
C ALA A 68 1.82 3.61 -4.09
N CYS A 69 1.20 4.78 -4.28
CA CYS A 69 1.71 5.83 -5.18
C CYS A 69 3.05 6.40 -4.70
N TYR A 70 3.22 6.64 -3.40
CA TYR A 70 4.51 7.10 -2.86
C TYR A 70 5.63 6.08 -3.06
N ILE A 71 5.34 4.80 -2.82
CA ILE A 71 6.32 3.72 -3.07
C ILE A 71 6.69 3.66 -4.55
N LEU A 72 5.74 3.88 -5.44
CA LEU A 72 5.94 3.80 -6.89
C LEU A 72 6.70 5.01 -7.46
N LEU A 73 6.64 6.17 -6.80
CA LEU A 73 7.20 7.43 -7.30
C LEU A 73 8.70 7.34 -7.57
N LEU A 74 9.48 6.77 -6.65
CA LEU A 74 10.94 6.69 -6.78
C LEU A 74 11.35 5.78 -7.95
N PRO A 75 10.85 4.54 -8.08
CA PRO A 75 11.14 3.70 -9.24
C PRO A 75 10.67 4.32 -10.56
N LEU A 76 9.55 5.03 -10.56
CA LEU A 76 9.05 5.72 -11.76
C LEU A 76 10.08 6.73 -12.27
N VAL A 77 10.61 7.59 -11.39
CA VAL A 77 11.61 8.60 -11.74
C VAL A 77 12.89 7.94 -12.23
N VAL A 78 13.38 6.91 -11.54
CA VAL A 78 14.61 6.18 -11.91
C VAL A 78 14.47 5.50 -13.26
N LEU A 79 13.37 4.80 -13.52
CA LEU A 79 13.13 4.12 -14.79
C LEU A 79 12.88 5.13 -15.92
N TRP A 80 12.28 6.27 -15.63
CA TRP A 80 12.10 7.34 -16.61
C TRP A 80 13.43 7.94 -17.06
N ILE A 81 14.32 8.27 -16.12
CA ILE A 81 15.68 8.75 -16.42
C ILE A 81 16.45 7.69 -17.21
N ALA A 82 16.37 6.42 -16.81
CA ALA A 82 17.02 5.32 -17.54
C ALA A 82 16.50 5.19 -18.98
N ALA A 83 15.22 5.38 -19.21
CA ALA A 83 14.62 5.38 -20.55
C ALA A 83 15.13 6.54 -21.41
N LEU A 84 15.24 7.74 -20.83
CA LEU A 84 15.78 8.93 -21.49
C LEU A 84 17.26 8.75 -21.87
N CYS A 85 18.06 8.17 -20.98
CA CYS A 85 19.48 7.90 -21.20
C CYS A 85 19.73 6.67 -22.10
N ASN A 86 18.68 5.99 -22.57
CA ASN A 86 18.78 4.71 -23.30
C ASN A 86 19.56 3.62 -22.54
N TYR A 87 19.60 3.73 -21.21
CA TYR A 87 20.30 2.81 -20.35
C TYR A 87 19.42 1.59 -20.04
N THR A 88 19.89 0.41 -20.39
CA THR A 88 19.21 -0.87 -20.09
C THR A 88 20.19 -1.80 -19.40
N ALA A 89 20.01 -1.98 -18.11
CA ALA A 89 20.75 -2.98 -17.36
C ALA A 89 19.77 -3.90 -16.63
N LYS A 90 20.03 -5.21 -16.68
CA LYS A 90 19.29 -6.21 -15.90
C LYS A 90 19.33 -5.89 -14.39
N TRP A 91 20.40 -5.26 -13.95
CA TRP A 91 20.57 -4.81 -12.57
C TRP A 91 19.50 -3.78 -12.16
N LEU A 92 19.11 -2.86 -13.06
CA LEU A 92 18.11 -1.85 -12.80
C LEU A 92 16.74 -2.49 -12.40
N PHE A 93 16.28 -3.47 -13.18
CA PHE A 93 15.06 -4.20 -12.88
C PHE A 93 15.17 -4.98 -11.58
N ARG A 94 16.30 -5.64 -11.35
CA ARG A 94 16.54 -6.39 -10.12
C ARG A 94 16.50 -5.47 -8.89
N SER A 95 17.14 -4.32 -8.94
CA SER A 95 17.11 -3.33 -7.87
C SER A 95 15.69 -2.78 -7.63
N THR A 96 14.96 -2.50 -8.68
CA THR A 96 13.55 -2.05 -8.58
C THR A 96 12.67 -3.12 -7.96
N THR A 97 12.84 -4.39 -8.34
CA THR A 97 12.08 -5.50 -7.76
C THR A 97 12.40 -5.68 -6.27
N VAL A 98 13.67 -5.61 -5.87
CA VAL A 98 14.06 -5.68 -4.45
C VAL A 98 13.48 -4.51 -3.68
N TYR A 99 13.54 -3.30 -4.22
CA TYR A 99 12.93 -2.12 -3.64
C TYR A 99 11.43 -2.32 -3.36
N PHE A 100 10.66 -2.73 -4.37
CA PHE A 100 9.23 -3.00 -4.21
C PHE A 100 8.97 -4.10 -3.18
N SER A 101 9.74 -5.19 -3.22
CA SER A 101 9.60 -6.29 -2.27
C SER A 101 9.79 -5.80 -0.84
N CYS A 102 10.81 -5.00 -0.55
CA CYS A 102 11.06 -4.46 0.78
C CYS A 102 9.94 -3.52 1.24
N PHE A 103 9.59 -2.51 0.45
CA PHE A 103 8.62 -1.49 0.87
C PHE A 103 7.20 -2.03 0.98
N TYR A 104 6.77 -2.86 0.03
CA TYR A 104 5.45 -3.49 0.12
C TYR A 104 5.38 -4.51 1.24
N SER A 105 6.44 -5.29 1.51
CA SER A 105 6.46 -6.20 2.67
C SER A 105 6.24 -5.45 3.98
N VAL A 106 6.93 -4.34 4.19
CA VAL A 106 6.73 -3.50 5.39
C VAL A 106 5.31 -2.95 5.44
N SER A 107 4.79 -2.44 4.32
CA SER A 107 3.43 -1.89 4.26
C SER A 107 2.37 -2.96 4.54
N PHE A 108 2.55 -4.17 4.03
CA PHE A 108 1.62 -5.28 4.27
C PHE A 108 1.69 -5.79 5.71
N VAL A 109 2.87 -5.81 6.33
CA VAL A 109 3.01 -6.14 7.76
C VAL A 109 2.27 -5.12 8.62
N ILE A 110 2.40 -3.83 8.32
CA ILE A 110 1.65 -2.77 9.02
C ILE A 110 0.14 -2.93 8.81
N ALA A 111 -0.29 -3.20 7.58
CA ALA A 111 -1.71 -3.44 7.28
C ALA A 111 -2.26 -4.66 8.01
N ALA A 112 -1.50 -5.76 8.07
CA ALA A 112 -1.86 -6.95 8.81
C ALA A 112 -1.93 -6.71 10.33
N ALA A 113 -0.96 -5.97 10.87
CA ALA A 113 -0.91 -5.63 12.30
C ALA A 113 -2.07 -4.70 12.72
N ASN A 114 -2.61 -3.90 11.80
CA ASN A 114 -3.79 -3.09 12.07
C ASN A 114 -5.04 -3.93 12.39
N ILE A 115 -5.15 -5.16 11.89
CA ILE A 115 -6.33 -6.01 12.11
C ILE A 115 -6.51 -6.31 13.60
N PRO A 116 -5.57 -7.00 14.29
CA PRO A 116 -5.71 -7.28 15.72
C PRO A 116 -5.65 -6.02 16.58
N TYR A 117 -4.88 -5.01 16.17
CA TYR A 117 -4.80 -3.75 16.91
C TYR A 117 -6.14 -3.02 16.94
N PHE A 118 -6.83 -2.93 15.81
CA PHE A 118 -8.14 -2.29 15.73
C PHE A 118 -9.20 -3.07 16.51
N GLU A 119 -9.14 -4.39 16.47
CA GLU A 119 -10.03 -5.27 17.23
C GLU A 119 -9.97 -5.01 18.74
N TYR A 120 -8.76 -4.73 19.28
CA TYR A 120 -8.55 -4.47 20.69
C TYR A 120 -8.81 -3.01 21.11
N PHE A 121 -8.42 -2.05 20.30
CA PHE A 121 -8.39 -0.64 20.70
C PHE A 121 -9.41 0.26 19.99
N PHE A 122 -10.14 -0.24 19.02
CA PHE A 122 -11.06 0.52 18.16
C PHE A 122 -10.40 1.75 17.49
N LYS A 123 -9.08 1.70 17.30
CA LYS A 123 -8.26 2.76 16.69
C LYS A 123 -7.20 2.14 15.79
N THR A 124 -6.87 2.83 14.71
CA THR A 124 -5.73 2.47 13.88
C THR A 124 -4.41 2.71 14.62
N ILE A 125 -3.38 1.95 14.27
CA ILE A 125 -2.02 2.14 14.80
C ILE A 125 -1.60 3.60 14.51
N ASN A 126 -1.34 4.34 15.57
CA ASN A 126 -0.85 5.71 15.52
C ASN A 126 0.27 5.91 16.56
N SER A 127 0.76 7.14 16.69
CA SER A 127 1.82 7.50 17.65
C SER A 127 1.52 7.17 19.12
N SER A 128 0.27 6.86 19.49
CA SER A 128 -0.09 6.45 20.86
C SER A 128 0.58 5.15 21.30
N ILE A 129 1.04 4.31 20.35
CA ILE A 129 1.82 3.10 20.65
C ILE A 129 3.12 3.43 21.37
N TYR A 130 3.78 4.56 21.05
CA TYR A 130 5.02 4.97 21.72
C TYR A 130 4.81 5.31 23.21
N ASN A 131 3.66 5.84 23.56
CA ASN A 131 3.32 6.12 24.96
C ASN A 131 3.15 4.82 25.77
N TRP A 132 2.69 3.74 25.13
CA TRP A 132 2.51 2.44 25.78
C TRP A 132 3.84 1.75 26.09
N PHE A 133 4.80 1.84 25.16
CA PHE A 133 6.15 1.30 25.36
C PHE A 133 6.93 2.09 26.43
N GLY A 134 6.61 3.38 26.67
CA GLY A 134 7.24 4.19 27.70
C GLY A 134 6.72 3.94 29.14
N TYR A 135 5.51 3.39 29.30
CA TYR A 135 4.92 3.11 30.62
C TYR A 135 5.18 1.70 31.16
N GLY A 136 5.81 0.82 30.39
CA GLY A 136 6.13 -0.55 30.79
C GLY A 136 7.43 -0.70 31.59
N GLY A 137 8.04 0.38 32.04
CA GLY A 137 9.37 0.40 32.67
C GLY A 137 9.42 1.12 34.04
N THR A 138 8.41 0.89 34.92
CA THR A 138 8.57 1.18 36.38
C THR A 138 7.99 0.06 37.21
#